data_accdfa7085b9181e8e0cf3e69f0d56b6
#
_entry.id   accdfa7085b9181e8e0cf3e69f0d56b6
#
_cell.length_a   1.000
_cell.length_b   1.000
_cell.length_c   1.000
_cell.angle_alpha   90.00
_cell.angle_beta   90.00
_cell.angle_gamma   90.00
#
_symmetry.space_group_name_H-M   'P 1'
#
loop_
_entity.id
_entity.type
_entity.pdbx_description
1 polymer ?
#
loop_
_entity_poly.entity_id
_entity_poly.type
_entity_poly.pdbx_seq_one_letter_code
_entity_poly.pdbx_strand_id
1 'polypeptide(L)'
;VVKRVCGPATDEHGNPKDYVLRTHDSWGLIYKKGDITSAHQHYPCLWSWTYCVKACELCSPLVFPTSEGKEEIEPENGQLIIWPSHVLHEVPKQICDHERIMIAGDVLFDSISNDIVFQSGLGIPND
;
A
#
# COMPACT_ATOMS: atom_id res chain seq x y z
N VAL A 1 -5.69 9.55 -9.66
CA VAL A 1 -4.77 8.47 -10.02
C VAL A 1 -5.34 7.13 -9.60
N VAL A 2 -5.77 6.97 -8.35
CA VAL A 2 -6.34 5.71 -7.84
C VAL A 2 -7.61 5.30 -8.60
N LYS A 3 -8.48 6.24 -8.96
CA LYS A 3 -9.68 5.96 -9.78
C LYS A 3 -9.36 5.39 -11.17
N ARG A 4 -8.23 5.78 -11.76
CA ARG A 4 -7.80 5.24 -13.07
C ARG A 4 -7.33 3.79 -12.98
N VAL A 5 -6.76 3.40 -11.84
CA VAL A 5 -6.29 2.04 -11.59
C VAL A 5 -7.44 1.10 -11.29
N CYS A 6 -8.44 1.55 -10.54
CA CYS A 6 -9.57 0.72 -10.12
C CYS A 6 -10.64 0.50 -11.19
N GLY A 7 -10.68 1.34 -12.23
CA GLY A 7 -11.74 1.28 -13.24
C GLY A 7 -13.11 1.74 -12.72
N PRO A 8 -14.15 1.71 -13.54
CA PRO A 8 -15.50 2.05 -13.12
C PRO A 8 -16.10 0.93 -12.27
N ALA A 9 -16.73 1.28 -11.16
CA ALA A 9 -17.59 0.38 -10.41
C ALA A 9 -18.99 0.35 -11.03
N THR A 10 -19.66 -0.79 -10.94
CA THR A 10 -21.05 -0.93 -11.37
C THR A 10 -21.90 -1.46 -10.23
N ASP A 11 -23.20 -1.13 -10.25
CA ASP A 11 -24.18 -1.73 -9.36
C ASP A 11 -24.55 -3.16 -9.83
N GLU A 12 -25.44 -3.84 -9.11
CA GLU A 12 -25.93 -5.19 -9.43
C GLU A 12 -26.65 -5.28 -10.78
N HIS A 13 -27.06 -4.15 -11.36
CA HIS A 13 -27.71 -4.05 -12.67
C HIS A 13 -26.73 -3.65 -13.78
N GLY A 14 -25.45 -3.49 -13.48
CA GLY A 14 -24.41 -3.11 -14.44
C GLY A 14 -24.33 -1.60 -14.73
N ASN A 15 -25.07 -0.76 -13.99
CA ASN A 15 -25.01 0.69 -14.17
C ASN A 15 -23.74 1.26 -13.51
N PRO A 16 -23.12 2.33 -14.08
CA PRO A 16 -22.00 3.00 -13.44
C PRO A 16 -22.38 3.48 -12.03
N LYS A 17 -21.55 3.14 -11.07
CA LYS A 17 -21.70 3.58 -9.67
C LYS A 17 -20.55 4.51 -9.29
N ASP A 18 -20.89 5.67 -8.76
CA ASP A 18 -19.91 6.52 -8.15
C ASP A 18 -19.41 5.90 -6.84
N TYR A 19 -18.10 5.78 -6.74
CA TYR A 19 -17.44 5.35 -5.51
C TYR A 19 -16.36 6.35 -5.12
N VAL A 20 -16.19 6.52 -3.84
CA VAL A 20 -15.13 7.34 -3.28
C VAL A 20 -14.07 6.42 -2.69
N LEU A 21 -12.82 6.66 -3.07
CA LEU A 21 -11.66 6.04 -2.46
C LEU A 21 -10.99 7.08 -1.58
N ARG A 22 -10.62 6.70 -0.38
CA ARG A 22 -9.85 7.56 0.52
C ARG A 22 -8.63 6.83 1.04
N THR A 23 -7.59 7.58 1.30
CA THR A 23 -6.49 7.09 2.13
C THR A 23 -7.05 6.90 3.54
N HIS A 24 -6.99 5.67 4.03
CA HIS A 24 -7.47 5.32 5.36
C HIS A 24 -6.44 5.71 6.40
N ASP A 25 -5.20 5.33 6.16
CA ASP A 25 -4.09 5.59 7.05
C ASP A 25 -2.83 5.88 6.25
N SER A 26 -1.93 6.66 6.83
CA SER A 26 -0.61 6.92 6.25
C SER A 26 0.40 7.16 7.36
N TRP A 27 1.62 6.69 7.14
CA TRP A 27 2.70 6.77 8.13
C TRP A 27 4.06 6.96 7.47
N GLY A 28 4.99 7.51 8.22
CA GLY A 28 6.38 7.62 7.83
C GLY A 28 7.19 6.42 8.30
N LEU A 29 8.16 6.00 7.49
CA LEU A 29 9.10 4.94 7.78
C LEU A 29 10.53 5.47 7.57
N ILE A 30 11.37 5.26 8.55
CA ILE A 30 12.81 5.53 8.45
C ILE A 30 13.55 4.21 8.72
N TYR A 31 14.16 3.67 7.68
CA TYR A 31 15.00 2.48 7.80
C TYR A 31 16.44 2.89 8.01
N LYS A 32 17.04 2.35 9.05
CA LYS A 32 18.46 2.42 9.34
C LYS A 32 19.12 1.07 9.05
N LYS A 33 20.43 1.03 9.03
CA LYS A 33 21.18 -0.21 8.86
C LYS A 33 20.71 -1.29 9.84
N GLY A 34 20.36 -2.43 9.33
CA GLY A 34 19.84 -3.58 10.09
C GLY A 34 18.34 -3.66 10.19
N ASP A 35 17.58 -2.60 9.89
CA ASP A 35 16.12 -2.62 9.92
C ASP A 35 15.54 -3.47 8.80
N ILE A 36 14.41 -4.10 9.09
CA ILE A 36 13.64 -4.95 8.18
C ILE A 36 12.15 -4.60 8.27
N THR A 37 11.41 -4.96 7.26
CA THR A 37 9.96 -5.15 7.34
C THR A 37 9.65 -6.58 6.92
N SER A 38 9.14 -7.37 7.85
CA SER A 38 8.76 -8.77 7.57
C SER A 38 7.60 -8.85 6.58
N ALA A 39 7.51 -9.96 5.86
CA ALA A 39 6.44 -10.19 4.90
C ALA A 39 5.06 -10.06 5.57
N HIS A 40 4.20 -9.22 5.01
CA HIS A 40 2.86 -8.93 5.51
C HIS A 40 1.96 -8.42 4.39
N GLN A 41 0.69 -8.23 4.69
CA GLN A 41 -0.32 -7.67 3.81
C GLN A 41 -1.26 -6.75 4.60
N HIS A 42 -2.07 -5.96 3.90
CA HIS A 42 -2.97 -4.98 4.51
C HIS A 42 -4.46 -5.26 4.26
N TYR A 43 -4.83 -6.54 4.07
CA TYR A 43 -6.25 -6.88 4.02
C TYR A 43 -6.97 -6.42 5.30
N PRO A 44 -8.18 -5.82 5.25
CA PRO A 44 -9.08 -5.70 4.10
C PRO A 44 -8.98 -4.40 3.30
N CYS A 45 -7.88 -3.65 3.39
CA CYS A 45 -7.70 -2.47 2.56
C CYS A 45 -7.71 -2.84 1.07
N LEU A 46 -8.07 -1.91 0.20
CA LEU A 46 -8.18 -2.15 -1.24
C LEU A 46 -6.80 -2.05 -1.91
N TRP A 47 -6.09 -0.96 -1.64
CA TRP A 47 -4.78 -0.66 -2.19
C TRP A 47 -3.83 -0.24 -1.08
N SER A 48 -2.58 -0.65 -1.21
CA SER A 48 -1.46 -0.13 -0.43
C SER A 48 -0.52 0.66 -1.33
N TRP A 49 0.16 1.62 -0.77
CA TRP A 49 1.08 2.45 -1.53
C TRP A 49 2.28 2.88 -0.68
N THR A 50 3.40 3.14 -1.36
CA THR A 50 4.57 3.77 -0.76
C THR A 50 5.10 4.89 -1.66
N TYR A 51 5.60 5.93 -1.04
CA TYR A 51 6.32 7.01 -1.70
C TYR A 51 7.73 7.09 -1.13
N CYS A 52 8.72 7.04 -2.01
CA CYS A 52 10.13 7.14 -1.62
C CYS A 52 10.54 8.60 -1.52
N VAL A 53 10.77 9.06 -0.28
CA VAL A 53 11.27 10.42 -0.02
C VAL A 53 12.78 10.48 -0.24
N LYS A 54 13.51 9.46 0.28
CA LYS A 54 14.96 9.40 0.21
C LYS A 54 15.45 7.96 0.24
N ALA A 55 16.26 7.59 -0.71
CA ALA A 55 17.00 6.34 -0.75
C ALA A 55 18.32 6.52 -1.49
N CYS A 56 19.26 5.60 -1.27
CA CYS A 56 20.48 5.47 -2.06
C CYS A 56 20.45 4.15 -2.85
N GLU A 57 21.36 3.97 -3.78
CA GLU A 57 21.47 2.78 -4.63
C GLU A 57 21.70 1.46 -3.87
N LEU A 58 22.15 1.55 -2.60
CA LEU A 58 22.39 0.39 -1.74
C LEU A 58 21.24 0.13 -0.76
N CYS A 59 20.17 0.92 -0.80
CA CYS A 59 19.00 0.69 0.04
C CYS A 59 18.26 -0.57 -0.41
N SER A 60 17.74 -1.32 0.56
CA SER A 60 17.00 -2.55 0.28
C SER A 60 15.74 -2.32 -0.55
N PRO A 61 15.42 -3.21 -1.51
CA PRO A 61 14.25 -3.09 -2.36
C PRO A 61 12.95 -3.35 -1.60
N LEU A 62 11.83 -2.97 -2.20
CA LEU A 62 10.52 -3.51 -1.88
C LEU A 62 10.36 -4.84 -2.62
N VAL A 63 10.05 -5.91 -1.89
CA VAL A 63 10.00 -7.27 -2.42
C VAL A 63 8.59 -7.83 -2.33
N PHE A 64 8.10 -8.38 -3.43
CA PHE A 64 6.84 -9.12 -3.52
C PHE A 64 7.15 -10.60 -3.72
N PRO A 65 7.04 -11.44 -2.68
CA PRO A 65 7.18 -12.89 -2.83
C PRO A 65 6.06 -13.45 -3.72
N THR A 66 6.41 -14.25 -4.71
CA THR A 66 5.47 -14.92 -5.61
C THR A 66 5.72 -16.43 -5.62
N SER A 67 4.80 -17.20 -6.20
CA SER A 67 4.98 -18.66 -6.38
C SER A 67 6.13 -19.00 -7.34
N GLU A 68 6.51 -18.08 -8.20
CA GLU A 68 7.57 -18.27 -9.20
C GLU A 68 8.91 -17.64 -8.81
N GLY A 69 8.95 -16.97 -7.64
CA GLY A 69 10.14 -16.29 -7.15
C GLY A 69 9.80 -14.99 -6.43
N LYS A 70 10.63 -13.98 -6.63
CA LYS A 70 10.47 -12.66 -6.01
C LYS A 70 10.50 -11.58 -7.08
N GLU A 71 9.55 -10.64 -6.98
CA GLU A 71 9.62 -9.38 -7.70
C GLU A 71 10.25 -8.33 -6.78
N GLU A 72 11.32 -7.69 -7.22
CA GLU A 72 12.06 -6.68 -6.46
C GLU A 72 11.98 -5.34 -7.15
N ILE A 73 11.61 -4.29 -6.38
CA ILE A 73 11.56 -2.91 -6.86
C ILE A 73 12.54 -2.08 -6.05
N GLU A 74 13.60 -1.63 -6.73
CA GLU A 74 14.60 -0.76 -6.14
C GLU A 74 13.98 0.60 -5.79
N PRO A 75 14.28 1.16 -4.62
CA PRO A 75 13.73 2.46 -4.23
C PRO A 75 14.41 3.60 -4.99
N GLU A 76 13.63 4.46 -5.60
CA GLU A 76 14.07 5.68 -6.25
C GLU A 76 13.41 6.91 -5.62
N ASN A 77 14.18 7.98 -5.46
CA ASN A 77 13.64 9.23 -4.89
C ASN A 77 12.49 9.76 -5.75
N GLY A 78 11.34 10.02 -5.14
CA GLY A 78 10.13 10.48 -5.81
C GLY A 78 9.28 9.37 -6.42
N GLN A 79 9.66 8.10 -6.27
CA GLN A 79 8.91 6.94 -6.78
C GLN A 79 7.68 6.69 -5.93
N LEU A 80 6.52 6.54 -6.57
CA LEU A 80 5.26 6.09 -5.99
C LEU A 80 4.95 4.70 -6.51
N ILE A 81 4.78 3.74 -5.61
CA ILE A 81 4.37 2.37 -5.92
C ILE A 81 3.00 2.11 -5.29
N ILE A 82 2.08 1.53 -6.05
CA ILE A 82 0.73 1.15 -5.60
C ILE A 82 0.49 -0.30 -5.97
N TRP A 83 -0.03 -1.09 -5.03
CA TRP A 83 -0.36 -2.50 -5.25
C TRP A 83 -1.63 -2.90 -4.49
N PRO A 84 -2.31 -4.00 -4.90
CA PRO A 84 -3.45 -4.53 -4.16
C PRO A 84 -3.05 -4.93 -2.73
N SER A 85 -3.80 -4.47 -1.74
CA SER A 85 -3.43 -4.62 -0.32
C SER A 85 -3.30 -6.06 0.17
N HIS A 86 -3.89 -7.03 -0.53
CA HIS A 86 -3.78 -8.46 -0.20
C HIS A 86 -2.47 -9.10 -0.66
N VAL A 87 -1.64 -8.38 -1.42
CA VAL A 87 -0.36 -8.90 -1.91
C VAL A 87 0.69 -8.83 -0.80
N LEU A 88 1.32 -9.97 -0.51
CA LEU A 88 2.43 -10.03 0.43
C LEU A 88 3.60 -9.18 -0.07
N HIS A 89 4.18 -8.43 0.83
CA HIS A 89 5.37 -7.62 0.56
C HIS A 89 6.28 -7.53 1.77
N GLU A 90 7.55 -7.32 1.52
CA GLU A 90 8.59 -7.23 2.55
C GLU A 90 9.68 -6.23 2.16
N VAL A 91 10.46 -5.81 3.12
CA VAL A 91 11.71 -5.08 2.89
C VAL A 91 12.82 -5.85 3.59
N PRO A 92 13.77 -6.43 2.85
CA PRO A 92 14.93 -7.12 3.40
C PRO A 92 15.78 -6.20 4.28
N LYS A 93 16.66 -6.80 5.04
CA LYS A 93 17.56 -6.08 5.93
C LYS A 93 18.32 -4.97 5.22
N GLN A 94 18.17 -3.74 5.72
CA GLN A 94 18.92 -2.58 5.23
C GLN A 94 20.42 -2.79 5.49
N ILE A 95 21.22 -2.77 4.44
CA ILE A 95 22.67 -3.06 4.52
C ILE A 95 23.54 -1.80 4.49
N CYS A 96 23.06 -0.71 3.92
CA CYS A 96 23.79 0.55 3.84
C CYS A 96 23.66 1.38 5.13
N ASP A 97 24.55 2.33 5.31
CA ASP A 97 24.56 3.26 6.46
C ASP A 97 23.66 4.50 6.23
N HIS A 98 23.12 4.66 5.02
CA HIS A 98 22.18 5.74 4.69
C HIS A 98 20.77 5.42 5.16
N GLU A 99 20.04 6.44 5.56
CA GLU A 99 18.62 6.30 5.88
C GLU A 99 17.79 6.15 4.62
N ARG A 100 16.89 5.17 4.60
CA ARG A 100 15.81 5.04 3.62
C ARG A 100 14.54 5.60 4.24
N ILE A 101 14.01 6.68 3.65
CA ILE A 101 12.84 7.39 4.16
C ILE A 101 11.67 7.19 3.20
N MET A 102 10.59 6.66 3.72
CA MET A 102 9.38 6.33 2.98
C MET A 102 8.15 6.93 3.65
N ILE A 103 7.14 7.22 2.87
CA ILE A 103 5.77 7.42 3.33
C ILE A 103 4.95 6.27 2.78
N ALA A 104 4.16 5.63 3.60
CA ALA A 104 3.29 4.53 3.21
C ALA A 104 1.86 4.82 3.60
N GLY A 105 0.91 4.14 2.98
CA GLY A 105 -0.49 4.27 3.32
C GLY A 105 -1.36 3.23 2.65
N ASP A 106 -2.61 3.17 3.12
CA ASP A 106 -3.64 2.28 2.64
C ASP A 106 -4.85 3.07 2.13
N VAL A 107 -5.54 2.48 1.17
CA VAL A 107 -6.75 3.05 0.56
C VAL A 107 -7.92 2.11 0.84
N LEU A 108 -9.02 2.68 1.32
CA LEU A 108 -10.29 2.01 1.52
C LEU A 108 -11.36 2.54 0.56
N PHE A 109 -12.37 1.72 0.34
CA PHE A 109 -13.64 2.19 -0.16
C PHE A 109 -14.28 3.07 0.91
N ASP A 110 -14.65 4.28 0.51
CA ASP A 110 -15.55 5.13 1.27
C ASP A 110 -16.94 4.99 0.62
N SER A 111 -17.79 4.17 1.20
CA SER A 111 -19.14 3.96 0.69
C SER A 111 -20.00 5.18 1.04
N ILE A 112 -20.52 5.86 0.02
CA ILE A 112 -21.53 6.92 0.20
C ILE A 112 -22.90 6.32 0.57
N SER A 113 -23.14 5.04 0.26
CA SER A 113 -24.34 4.31 0.67
C SER A 113 -24.05 3.48 1.90
N ASN A 114 -24.92 3.55 2.91
CA ASN A 114 -24.85 2.81 4.17
C ASN A 114 -24.88 1.28 4.04
N ASP A 115 -24.79 0.74 2.83
CA ASP A 115 -25.04 -0.66 2.54
C ASP A 115 -23.79 -1.55 2.59
N ILE A 116 -22.59 -0.95 2.72
CA ILE A 116 -21.36 -1.73 2.93
C ILE A 116 -20.72 -1.26 4.23
N VAL A 117 -21.19 -1.81 5.33
CA VAL A 117 -20.48 -1.72 6.59
C VAL A 117 -19.29 -2.68 6.52
N PHE A 118 -18.12 -2.19 6.14
CA PHE A 118 -16.89 -2.87 6.48
C PHE A 118 -16.71 -2.77 7.98
N GLN A 119 -17.26 -3.74 8.70
CA GLN A 119 -16.82 -3.97 10.07
C GLN A 119 -15.40 -4.53 9.98
N SER A 120 -14.44 -3.64 9.83
CA SER A 120 -13.06 -4.02 10.04
C SER A 120 -12.90 -4.29 11.53
N GLY A 121 -12.48 -5.48 11.90
CA GLY A 121 -12.05 -5.81 13.28
C GLY A 121 -10.80 -5.03 13.71
N LEU A 122 -10.44 -3.97 13.00
CA LEU A 122 -9.30 -3.09 13.23
C LEU A 122 -9.66 -1.78 13.93
N GLY A 123 -10.88 -1.69 14.51
CA GLY A 123 -11.24 -0.54 15.35
C GLY A 123 -11.25 0.81 14.62
N ILE A 124 -11.73 0.84 13.38
CA ILE A 124 -11.99 2.11 12.69
C ILE A 124 -13.14 2.81 13.41
N PRO A 125 -12.95 4.02 13.94
CA PRO A 125 -14.06 4.79 14.50
C PRO A 125 -15.12 5.00 13.41
N ASN A 126 -16.36 4.70 13.72
CA ASN A 126 -17.49 5.15 12.91
C ASN A 126 -17.56 6.68 13.05
N ASP A 127 -17.12 7.38 12.06
CA ASP A 127 -17.42 8.80 11.91
C ASP A 127 -18.81 8.99 11.32
#